data_d823222093e485b9cacba6ec2af8a68d
#
_entry.id   d823222093e485b9cacba6ec2af8a68d
#
_cell.length_a   1.000
_cell.length_b   1.000
_cell.length_c   1.000
_cell.angle_alpha   90.00
_cell.angle_beta   90.00
_cell.angle_gamma   90.00
#
_symmetry.space_group_name_H-M   'P 1'
#
loop_
_entity.id
_entity.type
_entity.pdbx_description
1 polymer ?
#
loop_
_entity_poly.entity_id
_entity_poly.type
_entity_poly.pdbx_seq_one_letter_code
_entity_poly.pdbx_strand_id
1 'polypeptide(L)'
;MSEKKPYSPPILRLLQTLARSVDHQDSDSASPLQRFVHFCQVLLWIASGGYALGLGAWLLWLEHAGDMWWCTWFFVYLPPAMFLFPLGLLVPLALLLDWRQLIVHGLCVLAVFLLYEDLEWHMSRSPREERTVLRVLSNNIGQHGKHALTPFVEKQDPDLILLQAAFSRGPRYVKQYGERGLHTVYEGEYVCASKHPVVSSELLAEITCDKRPAAARFVLNVQGQRLVVYNVHIASPRDLLGKLRGRGFIAQLLHGFGISAGRDYGASEQVAERLRTAEELVERIAQETDPVIV
;
A
#
# COMPACT_ATOMS: atom_id res chain seq x y z
N MET A 1 25.50 51.68 5.59
CA MET A 1 25.13 50.35 5.95
C MET A 1 25.87 49.36 5.04
N SER A 2 26.85 48.64 5.58
CA SER A 2 27.69 47.72 4.83
C SER A 2 26.93 46.35 4.77
N GLU A 3 26.47 45.98 3.58
CA GLU A 3 25.91 44.63 3.36
C GLU A 3 26.99 43.57 3.58
N LYS A 4 26.85 42.76 4.63
CA LYS A 4 27.67 41.56 4.84
C LYS A 4 27.30 40.51 3.77
N LYS A 5 28.21 40.25 2.83
CA LYS A 5 28.08 39.11 1.90
C LYS A 5 27.91 37.84 2.69
N PRO A 6 26.90 36.98 2.32
CA PRO A 6 26.68 35.70 3.02
C PRO A 6 27.90 34.79 2.92
N TYR A 7 28.30 34.21 4.04
CA TYR A 7 29.40 33.24 4.11
C TYR A 7 29.02 31.97 3.31
N SER A 8 29.69 31.72 2.22
CA SER A 8 29.58 30.45 1.49
C SER A 8 30.82 29.60 1.74
N PRO A 9 30.65 28.30 2.13
CA PRO A 9 31.75 27.39 2.36
C PRO A 9 32.71 27.33 1.16
N PRO A 10 34.03 27.17 1.38
CA PRO A 10 35.03 27.15 0.29
C PRO A 10 34.72 26.11 -0.80
N ILE A 11 34.20 24.95 -0.41
CA ILE A 11 33.80 23.87 -1.32
C ILE A 11 32.64 24.32 -2.24
N LEU A 12 31.67 25.07 -1.71
CA LEU A 12 30.53 25.54 -2.50
C LEU A 12 30.97 26.57 -3.55
N ARG A 13 31.94 27.43 -3.20
CA ARG A 13 32.55 28.39 -4.16
C ARG A 13 33.34 27.69 -5.25
N LEU A 14 34.12 26.66 -4.89
CA LEU A 14 34.85 25.85 -5.87
C LEU A 14 33.91 25.16 -6.84
N LEU A 15 32.85 24.54 -6.35
CA LEU A 15 31.83 23.89 -7.18
C LEU A 15 31.05 24.86 -8.05
N GLN A 16 30.70 26.05 -7.53
CA GLN A 16 30.05 27.11 -8.31
C GLN A 16 30.96 27.69 -9.40
N THR A 17 32.26 27.78 -9.12
CA THR A 17 33.25 28.21 -10.13
C THR A 17 33.42 27.17 -11.21
N LEU A 18 33.52 25.90 -10.86
CA LEU A 18 33.59 24.79 -11.81
C LEU A 18 32.29 24.67 -12.65
N ALA A 19 31.13 24.83 -12.04
CA ALA A 19 29.84 24.80 -12.75
C ALA A 19 29.70 25.95 -13.75
N ARG A 20 30.15 27.17 -13.39
CA ARG A 20 30.13 28.34 -14.28
C ARG A 20 31.14 28.25 -15.44
N SER A 21 32.27 27.58 -15.22
CA SER A 21 33.28 27.41 -16.28
C SER A 21 32.86 26.38 -17.34
N VAL A 22 31.92 25.49 -17.02
CA VAL A 22 31.39 24.48 -17.95
C VAL A 22 30.32 25.06 -18.88
N ASP A 23 29.60 26.11 -18.45
CA ASP A 23 28.42 26.66 -19.16
C ASP A 23 28.81 27.61 -20.35
N HIS A 24 30.09 28.01 -20.51
CA HIS A 24 30.48 29.09 -21.44
C HIS A 24 31.72 28.83 -22.30
N GLN A 25 32.18 27.60 -22.52
CA GLN A 25 33.39 27.38 -23.30
C GLN A 25 33.20 26.42 -24.49
N ASP A 26 33.63 26.90 -25.68
CA ASP A 26 33.77 26.08 -26.89
C ASP A 26 34.52 24.79 -26.59
N SER A 27 34.01 23.66 -27.12
CA SER A 27 34.41 22.29 -26.79
C SER A 27 35.92 21.98 -27.07
N ASP A 28 36.60 22.78 -27.86
CA ASP A 28 37.98 22.53 -28.27
C ASP A 28 39.06 23.00 -27.28
N SER A 29 38.70 23.85 -26.28
CA SER A 29 39.65 24.41 -25.31
C SER A 29 39.48 23.85 -23.89
N ALA A 30 38.53 22.91 -23.67
CA ALA A 30 38.23 22.37 -22.36
C ALA A 30 39.41 21.53 -21.80
N SER A 31 39.76 21.75 -20.51
CA SER A 31 40.74 20.98 -19.80
C SER A 31 40.31 19.49 -19.63
N PRO A 32 41.26 18.56 -19.47
CA PRO A 32 40.89 17.14 -19.22
C PRO A 32 39.91 16.96 -18.03
N LEU A 33 40.03 17.78 -17.00
CA LEU A 33 39.14 17.76 -15.84
C LEU A 33 37.72 18.22 -16.22
N GLN A 34 37.59 19.26 -17.03
CA GLN A 34 36.29 19.74 -17.49
C GLN A 34 35.57 18.72 -18.36
N ARG A 35 36.31 18.04 -19.25
CA ARG A 35 35.77 16.94 -20.08
C ARG A 35 35.30 15.77 -19.20
N PHE A 36 36.05 15.44 -18.17
CA PHE A 36 35.66 14.40 -17.21
C PHE A 36 34.40 14.76 -16.43
N VAL A 37 34.31 16.01 -15.91
CA VAL A 37 33.12 16.49 -15.19
C VAL A 37 31.89 16.47 -16.11
N HIS A 38 32.04 16.95 -17.35
CA HIS A 38 30.94 16.92 -18.33
C HIS A 38 30.50 15.47 -18.64
N PHE A 39 31.45 14.56 -18.81
CA PHE A 39 31.13 13.14 -18.98
C PHE A 39 30.35 12.57 -17.79
N CYS A 40 30.75 12.88 -16.56
CA CYS A 40 30.03 12.48 -15.35
C CYS A 40 28.60 13.09 -15.29
N GLN A 41 28.44 14.34 -15.70
CA GLN A 41 27.11 14.99 -15.79
C GLN A 41 26.20 14.26 -16.80
N VAL A 42 26.73 13.93 -18.00
CA VAL A 42 25.97 13.18 -19.02
C VAL A 42 25.57 11.81 -18.50
N LEU A 43 26.49 11.07 -17.88
CA LEU A 43 26.16 9.79 -17.26
C LEU A 43 25.09 9.91 -16.19
N LEU A 44 25.17 10.95 -15.37
CA LEU A 44 24.19 11.20 -14.33
C LEU A 44 22.81 11.53 -14.93
N TRP A 45 22.72 12.31 -16.02
CA TRP A 45 21.47 12.56 -16.75
C TRP A 45 20.88 11.28 -17.33
N ILE A 46 21.71 10.42 -17.92
CA ILE A 46 21.27 9.11 -18.43
C ILE A 46 20.75 8.23 -17.28
N ALA A 47 21.46 8.19 -16.15
CA ALA A 47 21.04 7.40 -14.99
C ALA A 47 19.75 7.94 -14.36
N SER A 48 19.63 9.25 -14.18
CA SER A 48 18.43 9.90 -13.61
C SER A 48 17.22 9.75 -14.54
N GLY A 49 17.41 9.95 -15.84
CA GLY A 49 16.38 9.78 -16.86
C GLY A 49 15.95 8.31 -16.97
N GLY A 50 16.90 7.38 -17.01
CA GLY A 50 16.62 5.95 -17.01
C GLY A 50 15.88 5.49 -15.76
N TYR A 51 16.28 5.99 -14.58
CA TYR A 51 15.55 5.74 -13.34
C TYR A 51 14.12 6.30 -13.37
N ALA A 52 13.93 7.54 -13.80
CA ALA A 52 12.62 8.17 -13.86
C ALA A 52 11.67 7.45 -14.83
N LEU A 53 12.17 7.09 -16.02
CA LEU A 53 11.41 6.31 -17.00
C LEU A 53 11.10 4.91 -16.50
N GLY A 54 12.07 4.24 -15.90
CA GLY A 54 11.89 2.90 -15.32
C GLY A 54 10.88 2.90 -14.17
N LEU A 55 10.98 3.90 -13.28
CA LEU A 55 10.01 4.07 -12.18
C LEU A 55 8.61 4.38 -12.71
N GLY A 56 8.48 5.30 -13.67
CA GLY A 56 7.18 5.64 -14.27
C GLY A 56 6.54 4.44 -14.97
N ALA A 57 7.31 3.72 -15.79
CA ALA A 57 6.83 2.49 -16.44
C ALA A 57 6.43 1.42 -15.41
N TRP A 58 7.18 1.29 -14.34
CA TRP A 58 6.90 0.35 -13.27
C TRP A 58 5.61 0.71 -12.50
N LEU A 59 5.41 1.99 -12.13
CA LEU A 59 4.20 2.44 -11.44
C LEU A 59 2.95 2.24 -12.32
N LEU A 60 3.04 2.57 -13.61
CA LEU A 60 1.96 2.29 -14.56
C LEU A 60 1.68 0.80 -14.71
N TRP A 61 2.73 -0.02 -14.71
CA TRP A 61 2.57 -1.48 -14.74
C TRP A 61 1.88 -1.99 -13.48
N LEU A 62 2.25 -1.50 -12.28
CA LEU A 62 1.60 -1.87 -11.03
C LEU A 62 0.11 -1.53 -11.04
N GLU A 63 -0.25 -0.36 -11.54
CA GLU A 63 -1.64 0.10 -11.61
C GLU A 63 -2.51 -0.73 -12.57
N HIS A 64 -1.96 -1.10 -13.74
CA HIS A 64 -2.75 -1.73 -14.80
C HIS A 64 -2.61 -3.25 -14.87
N ALA A 65 -1.54 -3.81 -14.39
CA ALA A 65 -1.22 -5.23 -14.51
C ALA A 65 -0.60 -5.84 -13.23
N GLY A 66 -0.63 -5.10 -12.11
CA GLY A 66 -0.01 -5.52 -10.86
C GLY A 66 -0.49 -6.88 -10.36
N ASP A 67 -1.75 -7.17 -10.58
CA ASP A 67 -2.40 -8.40 -10.13
C ASP A 67 -2.28 -9.57 -11.12
N MET A 68 -1.86 -9.32 -12.35
CA MET A 68 -1.83 -10.34 -13.41
C MET A 68 -0.60 -11.24 -13.35
N TRP A 69 0.46 -10.80 -12.70
CA TRP A 69 1.72 -11.53 -12.65
C TRP A 69 2.25 -11.63 -11.23
N TRP A 70 2.54 -12.83 -10.76
CA TRP A 70 2.98 -13.09 -9.39
C TRP A 70 4.23 -12.28 -8.96
N CYS A 71 5.15 -11.97 -9.90
CA CYS A 71 6.31 -11.14 -9.62
C CYS A 71 5.93 -9.72 -9.22
N THR A 72 5.00 -9.11 -9.95
CA THR A 72 4.50 -7.76 -9.66
C THR A 72 3.82 -7.72 -8.30
N TRP A 73 3.02 -8.73 -8.03
CA TRP A 73 2.36 -8.90 -6.76
C TRP A 73 3.33 -8.91 -5.55
N PHE A 74 4.52 -9.54 -5.69
CA PHE A 74 5.55 -9.48 -4.65
C PHE A 74 5.98 -8.04 -4.36
N PHE A 75 6.13 -7.21 -5.38
CA PHE A 75 6.55 -5.82 -5.24
C PHE A 75 5.48 -4.92 -4.61
N VAL A 76 4.19 -5.26 -4.74
CA VAL A 76 3.09 -4.56 -4.06
C VAL A 76 3.22 -4.63 -2.54
N TYR A 77 3.85 -5.68 -2.01
CA TYR A 77 4.10 -5.83 -0.56
C TYR A 77 5.41 -5.20 -0.08
N LEU A 78 6.23 -4.67 -0.98
CA LEU A 78 7.43 -3.95 -0.57
C LEU A 78 7.06 -2.54 -0.10
N PRO A 79 7.75 -2.03 0.95
CA PRO A 79 7.57 -0.63 1.34
C PRO A 79 7.84 0.30 0.16
N PRO A 80 6.97 1.27 -0.14
CA PRO A 80 7.14 2.23 -1.25
C PRO A 80 8.47 2.95 -1.23
N ALA A 81 9.01 3.22 -0.03
CA ALA A 81 10.32 3.82 0.17
C ALA A 81 11.47 3.04 -0.53
N MET A 82 11.30 1.74 -0.80
CA MET A 82 12.33 0.95 -1.50
C MET A 82 12.51 1.39 -2.94
N PHE A 83 11.46 1.90 -3.59
CA PHE A 83 11.56 2.43 -4.95
C PHE A 83 12.35 3.74 -5.01
N LEU A 84 12.50 4.44 -3.88
CA LEU A 84 13.29 5.66 -3.75
C LEU A 84 14.77 5.38 -3.40
N PHE A 85 15.15 4.11 -3.15
CA PHE A 85 16.52 3.76 -2.77
C PHE A 85 17.60 4.27 -3.76
N PRO A 86 17.40 4.23 -5.10
CA PRO A 86 18.39 4.78 -6.03
C PRO A 86 18.65 6.28 -5.85
N LEU A 87 17.68 7.03 -5.34
CA LEU A 87 17.85 8.46 -5.05
C LEU A 87 18.87 8.72 -3.94
N GLY A 88 19.11 7.74 -3.05
CA GLY A 88 20.17 7.82 -2.04
C GLY A 88 21.56 8.04 -2.63
N LEU A 89 21.78 7.58 -3.87
CA LEU A 89 23.02 7.83 -4.63
C LEU A 89 22.86 9.00 -5.61
N LEU A 90 21.73 9.07 -6.34
CA LEU A 90 21.55 10.05 -7.40
C LEU A 90 21.44 11.48 -6.86
N VAL A 91 20.78 11.71 -5.71
CA VAL A 91 20.63 13.05 -5.12
C VAL A 91 21.97 13.66 -4.69
N PRO A 92 22.85 12.98 -3.93
CA PRO A 92 24.17 13.52 -3.64
C PRO A 92 25.00 13.83 -4.89
N LEU A 93 24.96 12.97 -5.90
CA LEU A 93 25.66 13.21 -7.15
C LEU A 93 25.08 14.40 -7.93
N ALA A 94 23.77 14.57 -7.93
CA ALA A 94 23.11 15.72 -8.53
C ALA A 94 23.48 17.03 -7.83
N LEU A 95 23.54 17.03 -6.50
CA LEU A 95 23.99 18.19 -5.73
C LEU A 95 25.42 18.61 -6.04
N LEU A 96 26.28 17.63 -6.35
CA LEU A 96 27.70 17.87 -6.67
C LEU A 96 27.94 18.26 -8.12
N LEU A 97 27.21 17.65 -9.06
CA LEU A 97 27.52 17.76 -10.49
C LEU A 97 26.53 18.67 -11.25
N ASP A 98 25.20 18.53 -10.98
CA ASP A 98 24.16 19.32 -11.64
C ASP A 98 22.86 19.31 -10.81
N TRP A 99 22.66 20.32 -9.99
CA TRP A 99 21.51 20.46 -9.09
C TRP A 99 20.16 20.48 -9.82
N ARG A 100 20.12 20.81 -11.13
CA ARG A 100 18.87 20.85 -11.92
C ARG A 100 18.18 19.50 -11.96
N GLN A 101 18.93 18.41 -11.81
CA GLN A 101 18.38 17.05 -11.77
C GLN A 101 17.54 16.77 -10.51
N LEU A 102 17.68 17.58 -9.46
CA LEU A 102 16.84 17.47 -8.26
C LEU A 102 15.35 17.65 -8.58
N ILE A 103 15.02 18.37 -9.66
CA ILE A 103 13.63 18.50 -10.12
C ILE A 103 13.10 17.13 -10.56
N VAL A 104 13.87 16.40 -11.36
CA VAL A 104 13.51 15.03 -11.80
C VAL A 104 13.37 14.11 -10.61
N HIS A 105 14.32 14.16 -9.67
CA HIS A 105 14.28 13.35 -8.47
C HIS A 105 13.07 13.69 -7.58
N GLY A 106 12.74 14.96 -7.43
CA GLY A 106 11.54 15.43 -6.73
C GLY A 106 10.24 14.92 -7.37
N LEU A 107 10.16 14.93 -8.70
CA LEU A 107 9.03 14.36 -9.43
C LEU A 107 8.93 12.85 -9.23
N CYS A 108 10.05 12.12 -9.16
CA CYS A 108 10.04 10.69 -8.85
C CYS A 108 9.50 10.41 -7.43
N VAL A 109 9.92 11.20 -6.44
CA VAL A 109 9.39 11.12 -5.07
C VAL A 109 7.88 11.38 -5.07
N LEU A 110 7.45 12.46 -5.72
CA LEU A 110 6.04 12.82 -5.81
C LEU A 110 5.21 11.72 -6.50
N ALA A 111 5.72 11.14 -7.58
CA ALA A 111 5.05 10.05 -8.28
C ALA A 111 4.85 8.82 -7.39
N VAL A 112 5.86 8.42 -6.60
CA VAL A 112 5.73 7.32 -5.65
C VAL A 112 4.65 7.62 -4.60
N PHE A 113 4.65 8.84 -4.04
CA PHE A 113 3.66 9.20 -3.02
C PHE A 113 2.24 9.32 -3.58
N LEU A 114 2.04 9.83 -4.78
CA LEU A 114 0.71 10.04 -5.36
C LEU A 114 0.12 8.75 -5.97
N LEU A 115 0.95 7.94 -6.63
CA LEU A 115 0.48 6.79 -7.39
C LEU A 115 0.58 5.47 -6.62
N TYR A 116 1.51 5.37 -5.67
CA TYR A 116 1.73 4.12 -4.94
C TYR A 116 1.15 4.12 -3.53
N GLU A 117 1.20 5.27 -2.82
CA GLU A 117 0.68 5.39 -1.45
C GLU A 117 -0.82 5.68 -1.43
N ASP A 118 -1.43 5.87 -2.61
CA ASP A 118 -2.86 6.22 -2.74
C ASP A 118 -3.26 7.33 -1.76
N LEU A 119 -2.45 8.39 -1.75
CA LEU A 119 -2.55 9.47 -0.77
C LEU A 119 -3.83 10.26 -1.01
N GLU A 120 -4.92 9.76 -0.45
CA GLU A 120 -6.19 10.46 -0.45
C GLU A 120 -6.13 11.67 0.49
N TRP A 121 -6.04 12.86 -0.08
CA TRP A 121 -6.14 14.09 0.68
C TRP A 121 -7.59 14.35 1.08
N HIS A 122 -7.99 13.79 2.20
CA HIS A 122 -9.31 14.04 2.76
C HIS A 122 -9.36 15.45 3.35
N MET A 123 -9.76 16.42 2.55
CA MET A 123 -10.23 17.69 3.10
C MET A 123 -11.49 17.38 3.90
N SER A 124 -11.40 17.51 5.23
CA SER A 124 -12.51 17.30 6.15
C SER A 124 -13.71 18.15 5.70
N ARG A 125 -14.67 17.53 5.04
CA ARG A 125 -15.96 18.17 4.78
C ARG A 125 -16.73 18.10 6.07
N SER A 126 -17.11 19.24 6.60
CA SER A 126 -18.04 19.32 7.72
C SER A 126 -19.25 18.42 7.45
N PRO A 127 -19.65 17.55 8.38
CA PRO A 127 -20.83 16.72 8.21
C PRO A 127 -22.00 17.63 7.90
N ARG A 128 -22.76 17.35 6.84
CA ARG A 128 -24.08 17.97 6.66
C ARG A 128 -24.95 17.51 7.83
N GLU A 129 -25.56 18.43 8.54
CA GLU A 129 -26.33 18.24 9.79
C GLU A 129 -27.45 17.18 9.71
N GLU A 130 -27.81 16.70 8.53
CA GLU A 130 -28.90 15.75 8.30
C GLU A 130 -28.45 14.30 8.02
N ARG A 131 -27.15 13.96 8.18
CA ARG A 131 -26.68 12.60 7.89
C ARG A 131 -26.44 11.82 9.17
N THR A 132 -27.00 10.61 9.23
CA THR A 132 -26.62 9.63 10.24
C THR A 132 -25.15 9.26 10.05
N VAL A 133 -24.32 9.51 11.05
CA VAL A 133 -22.89 9.16 11.04
C VAL A 133 -22.72 7.90 11.86
N LEU A 134 -22.17 6.84 11.24
CA LEU A 134 -21.81 5.61 11.92
C LEU A 134 -20.30 5.55 12.12
N ARG A 135 -19.86 5.29 13.33
CA ARG A 135 -18.46 4.99 13.65
C ARG A 135 -18.24 3.49 13.52
N VAL A 136 -17.48 3.10 12.53
CA VAL A 136 -17.13 1.69 12.26
C VAL A 136 -15.70 1.43 12.70
N LEU A 137 -15.49 0.37 13.46
CA LEU A 137 -14.19 -0.18 13.81
C LEU A 137 -14.06 -1.54 13.14
N SER A 138 -13.12 -1.68 12.23
CA SER A 138 -12.73 -2.95 11.62
C SER A 138 -11.34 -3.35 12.09
N ASN A 139 -11.16 -4.60 12.52
CA ASN A 139 -9.86 -5.06 12.99
C ASN A 139 -9.65 -6.56 12.78
N ASN A 140 -8.62 -6.91 12.03
CA ASN A 140 -8.11 -8.27 11.96
C ASN A 140 -7.32 -8.56 13.24
N ILE A 141 -7.91 -9.38 14.14
CA ILE A 141 -7.31 -9.68 15.44
C ILE A 141 -6.23 -10.76 15.38
N GLY A 142 -6.03 -11.36 14.20
CA GLY A 142 -5.00 -12.38 13.95
C GLY A 142 -5.03 -13.58 14.91
N GLN A 143 -4.14 -14.52 14.70
CA GLN A 143 -4.04 -15.70 15.57
C GLN A 143 -3.37 -15.38 16.93
N HIS A 144 -2.64 -14.28 17.05
CA HIS A 144 -1.73 -14.01 18.17
C HIS A 144 -1.94 -12.65 18.83
N GLY A 145 -3.14 -12.06 18.74
CA GLY A 145 -3.45 -10.78 19.35
C GLY A 145 -3.12 -10.75 20.85
N LYS A 146 -1.94 -10.25 21.21
CA LYS A 146 -1.48 -10.12 22.60
C LYS A 146 -1.99 -8.85 23.27
N HIS A 147 -2.46 -7.88 22.49
CA HIS A 147 -2.90 -6.59 22.99
C HIS A 147 -4.42 -6.54 23.12
N ALA A 148 -4.86 -6.03 24.25
CA ALA A 148 -6.29 -5.84 24.49
C ALA A 148 -6.84 -4.74 23.55
N LEU A 149 -7.78 -5.10 22.66
CA LEU A 149 -8.51 -4.16 21.82
C LEU A 149 -9.46 -3.28 22.66
N THR A 150 -9.86 -3.78 23.83
CA THR A 150 -10.83 -3.19 24.74
C THR A 150 -10.59 -1.70 25.06
N PRO A 151 -9.38 -1.25 25.47
CA PRO A 151 -9.17 0.17 25.80
C PRO A 151 -9.37 1.10 24.58
N PHE A 152 -9.05 0.61 23.39
CA PHE A 152 -9.24 1.37 22.16
C PHE A 152 -10.74 1.49 21.83
N VAL A 153 -11.48 0.38 21.91
CA VAL A 153 -12.94 0.36 21.71
C VAL A 153 -13.64 1.30 22.69
N GLU A 154 -13.27 1.28 23.97
CA GLU A 154 -13.82 2.16 24.99
C GLU A 154 -13.55 3.64 24.71
N LYS A 155 -12.35 3.96 24.23
CA LYS A 155 -11.99 5.35 23.91
C LYS A 155 -12.72 5.87 22.67
N GLN A 156 -12.91 5.02 21.65
CA GLN A 156 -13.50 5.43 20.36
C GLN A 156 -15.02 5.33 20.35
N ASP A 157 -15.61 4.51 21.23
CA ASP A 157 -17.06 4.25 21.34
C ASP A 157 -17.73 4.01 19.96
N PRO A 158 -17.26 3.00 19.17
CA PRO A 158 -17.80 2.75 17.85
C PRO A 158 -19.24 2.26 17.91
N ASP A 159 -20.02 2.54 16.85
CA ASP A 159 -21.39 2.06 16.70
C ASP A 159 -21.43 0.64 16.12
N LEU A 160 -20.38 0.27 15.38
CA LEU A 160 -20.21 -1.04 14.76
C LEU A 160 -18.76 -1.51 14.92
N ILE A 161 -18.57 -2.74 15.37
CA ILE A 161 -17.27 -3.41 15.51
C ILE A 161 -17.29 -4.67 14.66
N LEU A 162 -16.34 -4.77 13.74
CA LEU A 162 -16.13 -5.91 12.84
C LEU A 162 -14.77 -6.52 13.15
N LEU A 163 -14.76 -7.78 13.60
CA LEU A 163 -13.49 -8.49 13.84
C LEU A 163 -13.34 -9.63 12.85
N GLN A 164 -12.14 -9.77 12.30
CA GLN A 164 -11.73 -10.87 11.44
C GLN A 164 -10.72 -11.76 12.16
N ALA A 165 -10.56 -12.99 11.68
CA ALA A 165 -9.66 -14.02 12.25
C ALA A 165 -9.94 -14.32 13.74
N ALA A 166 -11.20 -14.25 14.16
CA ALA A 166 -11.59 -14.51 15.54
C ALA A 166 -11.50 -16.00 15.90
N PHE A 167 -11.79 -16.89 14.96
CA PHE A 167 -11.75 -18.36 15.15
C PHE A 167 -12.32 -18.79 16.50
N SER A 168 -11.63 -19.61 17.25
CA SER A 168 -12.05 -20.09 18.57
C SER A 168 -12.28 -19.00 19.62
N ARG A 169 -11.86 -17.75 19.35
CA ARG A 169 -12.05 -16.59 20.23
C ARG A 169 -13.37 -15.87 20.02
N GLY A 170 -14.07 -16.14 18.89
CA GLY A 170 -15.35 -15.52 18.56
C GLY A 170 -16.35 -15.51 19.70
N PRO A 171 -16.66 -16.67 20.35
CA PRO A 171 -17.62 -16.72 21.47
C PRO A 171 -17.23 -15.82 22.64
N ARG A 172 -15.93 -15.64 22.91
CA ARG A 172 -15.44 -14.72 23.95
C ARG A 172 -15.79 -13.26 23.63
N TYR A 173 -15.60 -12.82 22.38
CA TYR A 173 -15.91 -11.46 21.96
C TYR A 173 -17.42 -11.21 21.94
N VAL A 174 -18.22 -12.20 21.50
CA VAL A 174 -19.69 -12.14 21.56
C VAL A 174 -20.14 -11.90 23.00
N LYS A 175 -19.64 -12.68 23.96
CA LYS A 175 -19.94 -12.49 25.35
C LYS A 175 -19.49 -11.11 25.87
N GLN A 176 -18.25 -10.74 25.61
CA GLN A 176 -17.65 -9.49 26.09
C GLN A 176 -18.40 -8.24 25.61
N TYR A 177 -18.80 -8.21 24.34
CA TYR A 177 -19.53 -7.08 23.79
C TYR A 177 -21.04 -7.14 24.10
N GLY A 178 -21.61 -8.35 24.19
CA GLY A 178 -22.98 -8.55 24.65
C GLY A 178 -23.22 -8.06 26.09
N GLU A 179 -22.27 -8.29 27.00
CA GLU A 179 -22.30 -7.79 28.37
C GLU A 179 -22.24 -6.24 28.44
N ARG A 180 -21.81 -5.58 27.35
CA ARG A 180 -21.82 -4.12 27.19
C ARG A 180 -23.08 -3.57 26.52
N GLY A 181 -24.07 -4.44 26.26
CA GLY A 181 -25.33 -4.07 25.63
C GLY A 181 -25.31 -3.97 24.12
N LEU A 182 -24.25 -4.45 23.46
CA LEU A 182 -24.21 -4.52 22.01
C LEU A 182 -24.92 -5.77 21.46
N HIS A 183 -25.55 -5.65 20.30
CA HIS A 183 -26.05 -6.77 19.54
C HIS A 183 -24.87 -7.49 18.87
N THR A 184 -24.64 -8.74 19.23
CA THR A 184 -23.44 -9.48 18.82
C THR A 184 -23.80 -10.76 18.07
N VAL A 185 -23.07 -10.99 16.97
CA VAL A 185 -23.18 -12.21 16.17
C VAL A 185 -21.77 -12.71 15.80
N TYR A 186 -21.64 -14.01 15.69
CA TYR A 186 -20.40 -14.68 15.29
C TYR A 186 -20.70 -15.69 14.19
N GLU A 187 -20.02 -15.53 13.05
CA GLU A 187 -20.12 -16.41 11.88
C GLU A 187 -18.72 -16.84 11.43
N GLY A 188 -18.41 -18.12 11.58
CA GLY A 188 -17.11 -18.69 11.17
C GLY A 188 -15.93 -18.08 11.91
N GLU A 189 -15.24 -17.12 11.32
CA GLU A 189 -14.13 -16.38 11.93
C GLU A 189 -14.46 -14.88 12.12
N TYR A 190 -15.71 -14.49 11.86
CA TYR A 190 -16.15 -13.09 11.82
C TYR A 190 -17.02 -12.78 13.03
N VAL A 191 -16.71 -11.68 13.71
CA VAL A 191 -17.57 -11.14 14.79
C VAL A 191 -18.11 -9.81 14.32
N CYS A 192 -19.40 -9.63 14.49
CA CYS A 192 -20.10 -8.37 14.39
C CYS A 192 -20.66 -7.99 15.77
N ALA A 193 -20.35 -6.79 16.25
CA ALA A 193 -20.96 -6.23 17.46
C ALA A 193 -21.44 -4.80 17.14
N SER A 194 -22.73 -4.50 17.38
CA SER A 194 -23.37 -3.28 16.94
C SER A 194 -24.27 -2.69 18.04
N LYS A 195 -24.32 -1.36 18.14
CA LYS A 195 -25.35 -0.65 18.91
C LYS A 195 -26.75 -0.80 18.30
N HIS A 196 -26.80 -1.15 17.01
CA HIS A 196 -28.05 -1.35 16.27
C HIS A 196 -28.40 -2.83 16.18
N PRO A 197 -29.69 -3.21 16.16
CA PRO A 197 -30.11 -4.60 16.03
C PRO A 197 -29.55 -5.28 14.79
N VAL A 198 -28.98 -6.47 14.94
CA VAL A 198 -28.61 -7.36 13.83
C VAL A 198 -29.85 -8.15 13.43
N VAL A 199 -30.35 -7.92 12.22
CA VAL A 199 -31.57 -8.54 11.69
C VAL A 199 -31.30 -9.93 11.14
N SER A 200 -30.17 -10.10 10.45
CA SER A 200 -29.73 -11.38 9.92
C SER A 200 -28.21 -11.42 9.76
N SER A 201 -27.68 -12.63 9.77
CA SER A 201 -26.27 -12.91 9.48
C SER A 201 -26.16 -14.13 8.57
N GLU A 202 -25.12 -14.16 7.75
CA GLU A 202 -24.87 -15.20 6.79
C GLU A 202 -23.36 -15.34 6.59
N LEU A 203 -22.82 -16.56 6.75
CA LEU A 203 -21.46 -16.87 6.33
C LEU A 203 -21.47 -17.21 4.84
N LEU A 204 -20.68 -16.49 4.03
CA LEU A 204 -20.61 -16.74 2.59
C LEU A 204 -19.72 -17.96 2.32
N ALA A 205 -20.27 -19.15 2.59
CA ALA A 205 -19.53 -20.41 2.49
C ALA A 205 -19.15 -20.78 1.05
N GLU A 206 -19.84 -20.22 0.06
CA GLU A 206 -19.62 -20.43 -1.38
C GLU A 206 -18.42 -19.61 -1.89
N ILE A 207 -18.14 -18.44 -1.31
CA ILE A 207 -17.03 -17.57 -1.68
C ILE A 207 -15.84 -17.86 -0.77
N THR A 208 -14.89 -18.63 -1.26
CA THR A 208 -13.77 -19.12 -0.43
C THR A 208 -12.43 -18.63 -0.95
N CYS A 209 -11.50 -18.41 -0.01
CA CYS A 209 -10.08 -18.19 -0.27
C CYS A 209 -9.26 -19.07 0.67
N ASP A 210 -8.35 -19.87 0.14
CA ASP A 210 -7.57 -20.85 0.91
C ASP A 210 -8.49 -21.79 1.73
N LYS A 211 -9.55 -22.32 1.07
CA LYS A 211 -10.55 -23.23 1.64
C LYS A 211 -11.33 -22.67 2.84
N ARG A 212 -11.35 -21.37 3.03
CA ARG A 212 -12.09 -20.69 4.09
C ARG A 212 -13.05 -19.67 3.50
N PRO A 213 -14.26 -19.51 4.06
CA PRO A 213 -15.15 -18.44 3.66
C PRO A 213 -14.44 -17.08 3.75
N ALA A 214 -14.49 -16.30 2.67
CA ALA A 214 -13.77 -15.04 2.57
C ALA A 214 -14.51 -13.87 3.21
N ALA A 215 -15.82 -14.02 3.55
CA ALA A 215 -16.61 -12.98 4.16
C ALA A 215 -17.81 -13.52 4.94
N ALA A 216 -18.30 -12.71 5.86
CA ALA A 216 -19.63 -12.84 6.45
C ALA A 216 -20.44 -11.57 6.16
N ARG A 217 -21.73 -11.76 5.87
CA ARG A 217 -22.71 -10.72 5.59
C ARG A 217 -23.60 -10.52 6.80
N PHE A 218 -23.77 -9.28 7.25
CA PHE A 218 -24.66 -8.90 8.34
C PHE A 218 -25.64 -7.85 7.85
N VAL A 219 -26.90 -7.94 8.30
CA VAL A 219 -27.91 -6.91 8.04
C VAL A 219 -28.27 -6.25 9.34
N LEU A 220 -28.08 -4.94 9.42
CA LEU A 220 -28.39 -4.13 10.59
C LEU A 220 -29.67 -3.32 10.35
N ASN A 221 -30.40 -3.05 11.42
CA ASN A 221 -31.49 -2.06 11.41
C ASN A 221 -30.99 -0.76 12.06
N VAL A 222 -30.64 0.22 11.25
CA VAL A 222 -30.14 1.52 11.70
C VAL A 222 -31.29 2.51 11.61
N GLN A 223 -31.91 2.82 12.74
CA GLN A 223 -33.05 3.80 12.82
C GLN A 223 -34.19 3.49 11.83
N GLY A 224 -34.51 2.21 11.64
CA GLY A 224 -35.58 1.78 10.74
C GLY A 224 -35.12 1.52 9.30
N GLN A 225 -33.88 1.84 8.94
CA GLN A 225 -33.31 1.55 7.63
C GLN A 225 -32.41 0.31 7.69
N ARG A 226 -32.47 -0.51 6.65
CA ARG A 226 -31.59 -1.66 6.51
C ARG A 226 -30.23 -1.20 6.03
N LEU A 227 -29.19 -1.72 6.65
CA LEU A 227 -27.78 -1.53 6.27
C LEU A 227 -27.12 -2.89 6.15
N VAL A 228 -26.59 -3.20 4.98
CA VAL A 228 -25.82 -4.44 4.75
C VAL A 228 -24.36 -4.18 5.04
N VAL A 229 -23.75 -5.09 5.78
CA VAL A 229 -22.33 -5.00 6.18
C VAL A 229 -21.63 -6.29 5.78
N TYR A 230 -20.60 -6.18 4.95
CA TYR A 230 -19.70 -7.27 4.61
C TYR A 230 -18.44 -7.18 5.46
N ASN A 231 -18.20 -8.19 6.28
CA ASN A 231 -16.96 -8.35 7.02
C ASN A 231 -16.06 -9.30 6.24
N VAL A 232 -15.07 -8.74 5.54
CA VAL A 232 -14.24 -9.45 4.56
C VAL A 232 -12.86 -9.77 5.13
N HIS A 233 -12.38 -11.00 4.89
CA HIS A 233 -11.04 -11.44 5.23
C HIS A 233 -10.48 -12.39 4.19
N ILE A 234 -9.88 -11.84 3.15
CA ILE A 234 -9.18 -12.63 2.13
C ILE A 234 -7.88 -13.20 2.72
N ALA A 235 -7.57 -14.46 2.40
CA ALA A 235 -6.40 -15.14 2.92
C ALA A 235 -5.10 -14.35 2.72
N SER A 236 -4.28 -14.30 3.78
CA SER A 236 -3.00 -13.58 3.75
C SER A 236 -1.97 -14.31 2.87
N PRO A 237 -1.16 -13.59 2.08
CA PRO A 237 -0.06 -14.18 1.32
C PRO A 237 1.13 -14.61 2.18
N ARG A 238 1.01 -14.60 3.49
CA ARG A 238 2.10 -14.80 4.45
C ARG A 238 2.87 -16.09 4.21
N ASP A 239 2.14 -17.18 3.96
CA ASP A 239 2.76 -18.50 3.79
C ASP A 239 3.55 -18.59 2.48
N LEU A 240 3.03 -17.94 1.41
CA LEU A 240 3.72 -17.80 0.16
C LEU A 240 4.99 -16.95 0.32
N LEU A 241 4.88 -15.77 0.93
CA LEU A 241 6.04 -14.91 1.20
C LEU A 241 7.10 -15.61 2.07
N GLY A 242 6.66 -16.47 3.00
CA GLY A 242 7.55 -17.32 3.79
C GLY A 242 8.33 -18.33 2.95
N LYS A 243 7.68 -18.96 1.97
CA LYS A 243 8.30 -19.90 1.02
C LYS A 243 9.26 -19.22 0.03
N LEU A 244 8.98 -17.96 -0.30
CA LEU A 244 9.78 -17.17 -1.26
C LEU A 244 11.00 -16.50 -0.63
N ARG A 245 11.28 -16.67 0.65
CA ARG A 245 12.46 -16.08 1.29
C ARG A 245 13.78 -16.64 0.70
N GLY A 246 14.71 -15.72 0.41
CA GLY A 246 16.07 -16.07 -0.03
C GLY A 246 16.09 -16.83 -1.35
N ARG A 247 16.67 -18.03 -1.35
CA ARG A 247 16.82 -18.85 -2.57
C ARG A 247 15.48 -19.24 -3.22
N GLY A 248 14.40 -19.30 -2.46
CA GLY A 248 13.07 -19.57 -2.98
C GLY A 248 12.58 -18.48 -3.93
N PHE A 249 12.82 -17.22 -3.60
CA PHE A 249 12.48 -16.09 -4.47
C PHE A 249 13.20 -16.13 -5.81
N ILE A 250 14.55 -16.38 -5.79
CA ILE A 250 15.35 -16.48 -7.02
C ILE A 250 14.87 -17.66 -7.88
N ALA A 251 14.60 -18.81 -7.26
CA ALA A 251 14.12 -19.99 -7.99
C ALA A 251 12.76 -19.73 -8.65
N GLN A 252 11.83 -19.08 -7.96
CA GLN A 252 10.53 -18.73 -8.51
C GLN A 252 10.63 -17.66 -9.62
N LEU A 253 11.51 -16.68 -9.44
CA LEU A 253 11.79 -15.66 -10.45
C LEU A 253 12.30 -16.29 -11.76
N LEU A 254 13.29 -17.16 -11.66
CA LEU A 254 13.85 -17.88 -12.82
C LEU A 254 12.81 -18.79 -13.49
N HIS A 255 11.95 -19.43 -12.71
CA HIS A 255 10.82 -20.21 -13.23
C HIS A 255 9.80 -19.34 -13.96
N GLY A 256 9.42 -18.21 -13.38
CA GLY A 256 8.47 -17.27 -13.97
C GLY A 256 8.95 -16.64 -15.29
N PHE A 257 10.26 -16.50 -15.48
CA PHE A 257 10.88 -16.09 -16.75
C PHE A 257 11.15 -17.25 -17.73
N GLY A 258 10.76 -18.48 -17.39
CA GLY A 258 11.03 -19.65 -18.23
C GLY A 258 12.51 -20.05 -18.33
N ILE A 259 13.38 -19.50 -17.47
CA ILE A 259 14.83 -19.73 -17.51
C ILE A 259 15.22 -21.07 -16.86
N SER A 260 14.42 -21.57 -15.94
CA SER A 260 14.64 -22.85 -15.29
C SER A 260 13.34 -23.62 -15.07
N ALA A 261 13.44 -24.96 -15.05
CA ALA A 261 12.36 -25.84 -14.56
C ALA A 261 12.26 -25.81 -13.04
N GLY A 262 12.41 -24.61 -12.44
CA GLY A 262 12.42 -24.38 -11.01
C GLY A 262 11.11 -24.85 -10.35
N ARG A 263 11.15 -25.00 -9.04
CA ARG A 263 9.99 -25.44 -8.27
C ARG A 263 8.93 -24.33 -8.29
N ASP A 264 7.75 -24.62 -8.84
CA ASP A 264 6.59 -23.76 -8.65
C ASP A 264 6.15 -23.84 -7.18
N TYR A 265 6.09 -22.68 -6.52
CA TYR A 265 5.60 -22.56 -5.14
C TYR A 265 4.10 -22.24 -5.09
N GLY A 266 3.40 -22.31 -6.22
CA GLY A 266 1.97 -22.02 -6.32
C GLY A 266 1.64 -20.52 -6.20
N ALA A 267 2.61 -19.65 -6.50
CA ALA A 267 2.43 -18.20 -6.37
C ALA A 267 1.35 -17.68 -7.32
N SER A 268 1.40 -18.09 -8.58
CA SER A 268 0.42 -17.68 -9.60
C SER A 268 -0.99 -18.18 -9.27
N GLU A 269 -1.11 -19.40 -8.77
CA GLU A 269 -2.39 -19.99 -8.37
C GLU A 269 -3.01 -19.25 -7.18
N GLN A 270 -2.22 -18.94 -6.16
CA GLN A 270 -2.69 -18.18 -4.99
C GLN A 270 -3.11 -16.76 -5.33
N VAL A 271 -2.38 -16.09 -6.23
CA VAL A 271 -2.77 -14.76 -6.73
C VAL A 271 -4.09 -14.86 -7.50
N ALA A 272 -4.21 -15.81 -8.43
CA ALA A 272 -5.42 -16.01 -9.21
C ALA A 272 -6.64 -16.36 -8.33
N GLU A 273 -6.46 -17.20 -7.29
CA GLU A 273 -7.52 -17.54 -6.34
C GLU A 273 -8.02 -16.28 -5.60
N ARG A 274 -7.10 -15.42 -5.13
CA ARG A 274 -7.47 -14.20 -4.42
C ARG A 274 -8.21 -13.20 -5.30
N LEU A 275 -7.78 -13.03 -6.55
CA LEU A 275 -8.46 -12.16 -7.53
C LEU A 275 -9.87 -12.67 -7.81
N ARG A 276 -10.02 -13.97 -8.10
CA ARG A 276 -11.32 -14.58 -8.32
C ARG A 276 -12.24 -14.40 -7.09
N THR A 277 -11.73 -14.62 -5.88
CA THR A 277 -12.50 -14.40 -4.65
C THR A 277 -12.94 -12.94 -4.52
N ALA A 278 -12.09 -11.98 -4.87
CA ALA A 278 -12.44 -10.56 -4.85
C ALA A 278 -13.52 -10.24 -5.89
N GLU A 279 -13.41 -10.78 -7.11
CA GLU A 279 -14.41 -10.63 -8.19
C GLU A 279 -15.76 -11.20 -7.76
N GLU A 280 -15.81 -12.43 -7.23
CA GLU A 280 -17.02 -13.06 -6.72
C GLU A 280 -17.69 -12.23 -5.60
N LEU A 281 -16.87 -11.64 -4.70
CA LEU A 281 -17.38 -10.73 -3.66
C LEU A 281 -17.97 -9.46 -4.26
N VAL A 282 -17.30 -8.83 -5.22
CA VAL A 282 -17.79 -7.64 -5.91
C VAL A 282 -19.12 -7.93 -6.62
N GLU A 283 -19.23 -9.05 -7.33
CA GLU A 283 -20.47 -9.47 -7.97
C GLU A 283 -21.60 -9.69 -6.95
N ARG A 284 -21.30 -10.30 -5.82
CA ARG A 284 -22.27 -10.52 -4.73
C ARG A 284 -22.75 -9.22 -4.10
N ILE A 285 -21.82 -8.28 -3.87
CA ILE A 285 -22.10 -6.95 -3.31
C ILE A 285 -22.93 -6.12 -4.30
N ALA A 286 -22.64 -6.21 -5.60
CA ALA A 286 -23.39 -5.48 -6.64
C ALA A 286 -24.88 -5.89 -6.75
N GLN A 287 -25.26 -7.03 -6.20
CA GLN A 287 -26.65 -7.50 -6.15
C GLN A 287 -27.44 -6.90 -4.99
N GLU A 288 -26.78 -6.23 -4.04
CA GLU A 288 -27.47 -5.62 -2.90
C GLU A 288 -28.27 -4.38 -3.34
N THR A 289 -29.48 -4.29 -2.78
CA THR A 289 -30.38 -3.14 -3.02
C THR A 289 -30.38 -2.16 -1.87
N ASP A 290 -29.99 -2.61 -0.68
CA ASP A 290 -29.83 -1.79 0.51
C ASP A 290 -28.44 -1.10 0.52
N PRO A 291 -28.24 -0.01 1.26
CA PRO A 291 -26.91 0.57 1.47
C PRO A 291 -25.92 -0.45 2.02
N VAL A 292 -24.67 -0.41 1.52
CA VAL A 292 -23.63 -1.39 1.85
C VAL A 292 -22.41 -0.72 2.48
N ILE A 293 -21.83 -1.39 3.48
CA ILE A 293 -20.48 -1.16 4.01
C ILE A 293 -19.66 -2.42 3.79
N VAL A 294 -18.42 -2.26 3.28
CA VAL A 294 -17.45 -3.35 3.07
C VAL A 294 -16.20 -3.10 3.89
#